data_08e954cac4ef3591306a1b13d899f133
#
_entry.id   08e954cac4ef3591306a1b13d899f133
#
_cell.length_a   1.000
_cell.length_b   1.000
_cell.length_c   1.000
_cell.angle_alpha   90.00
_cell.angle_beta   90.00
_cell.angle_gamma   90.00
#
_symmetry.space_group_name_H-M   'P 1'
#
loop_
_entity.id
_entity.type
_entity.pdbx_description
1 polymer ?
#
loop_
_entity_poly.entity_id
_entity_poly.type
_entity_poly.pdbx_seq_one_letter_code
_entity_poly.pdbx_strand_id
1 'polypeptide(L)'
;MSTPANPQPSTSTDAIAPAWHTVVIVLIMAAISGWSAYSGGLPSVGHARDRIASYVSAIVMEWLVFGFIWFGLRLRNQRLRILLGENWGGARQILRDLGLALLFLIVANIILTVLGHLLKAEPNAAIRNLLPHGPAQIAVYFTLTVTAGICEEIIFRGYLQRQFSAWFKSATVAVVLQGVIFGASHGYQGPKLMLIIVVYGVMFGMLAQWRHSLRPGMISHFLQDFIGGVVGGRFMK
;
A
#
# COMPACT_ATOMS: atom_id res chain seq x y z
N MET A 1 -1.93 51.12 -7.57
CA MET A 1 -2.50 50.02 -6.77
C MET A 1 -2.32 48.75 -7.58
N SER A 2 -1.25 47.95 -7.29
CA SER A 2 -0.97 46.69 -7.93
C SER A 2 -1.82 45.60 -7.28
N THR A 3 -2.71 44.98 -8.05
CA THR A 3 -3.48 43.80 -7.65
C THR A 3 -2.52 42.67 -7.19
N PRO A 4 -2.74 42.06 -6.01
CA PRO A 4 -1.93 40.93 -5.57
C PRO A 4 -2.14 39.77 -6.54
N ALA A 5 -1.04 39.25 -7.07
CA ALA A 5 -1.03 38.08 -7.94
C ALA A 5 -1.70 36.90 -7.21
N ASN A 6 -2.75 36.37 -7.80
CA ASN A 6 -3.42 35.15 -7.35
C ASN A 6 -2.36 33.99 -7.41
N PRO A 7 -2.06 33.30 -6.30
CA PRO A 7 -1.13 32.20 -6.36
C PRO A 7 -1.71 31.11 -7.25
N GLN A 8 -1.11 30.92 -8.41
CA GLN A 8 -1.40 29.81 -9.31
C GLN A 8 -1.27 28.49 -8.52
N PRO A 9 -2.21 27.55 -8.66
CA PRO A 9 -2.06 26.23 -8.07
C PRO A 9 -0.79 25.63 -8.65
N SER A 10 0.23 25.43 -7.81
CA SER A 10 1.47 24.79 -8.20
C SER A 10 1.14 23.41 -8.76
N THR A 11 1.30 23.24 -10.06
CA THR A 11 1.50 21.92 -10.67
C THR A 11 2.84 21.41 -10.15
N SER A 12 2.87 20.87 -8.93
CA SER A 12 4.11 20.56 -8.25
C SER A 12 4.74 19.34 -8.90
N THR A 13 5.54 19.59 -9.92
CA THR A 13 6.58 18.67 -10.41
C THR A 13 7.76 18.57 -9.43
N ASP A 14 7.65 19.18 -8.25
CA ASP A 14 8.69 19.28 -7.27
C ASP A 14 8.63 18.14 -6.25
N ALA A 15 9.82 17.70 -5.80
CA ALA A 15 9.95 16.70 -4.76
C ALA A 15 9.31 17.17 -3.45
N ILE A 16 8.46 16.33 -2.86
CA ILE A 16 7.69 16.64 -1.65
C ILE A 16 8.46 16.43 -0.35
N ALA A 17 9.64 15.78 -0.43
CA ALA A 17 10.56 15.57 0.68
C ALA A 17 11.99 15.62 0.17
N PRO A 18 13.02 15.76 1.06
CA PRO A 18 14.41 15.67 0.68
C PRO A 18 14.77 14.31 0.07
N ALA A 19 15.70 14.29 -0.91
CA ALA A 19 16.08 13.04 -1.59
C ALA A 19 16.64 11.97 -0.62
N TRP A 20 17.49 12.37 0.33
CA TRP A 20 18.04 11.45 1.33
C TRP A 20 16.95 10.74 2.13
N HIS A 21 15.86 11.44 2.46
CA HIS A 21 14.73 10.88 3.20
C HIS A 21 14.04 9.77 2.41
N THR A 22 13.83 9.96 1.12
CA THR A 22 13.26 8.92 0.25
C THR A 22 14.19 7.72 0.11
N VAL A 23 15.50 7.96 -0.03
CA VAL A 23 16.51 6.88 -0.07
C VAL A 23 16.45 6.07 1.23
N VAL A 24 16.39 6.73 2.38
CA VAL A 24 16.27 6.03 3.68
C VAL A 24 14.99 5.19 3.76
N ILE A 25 13.83 5.70 3.30
CA ILE A 25 12.58 4.92 3.25
C ILE A 25 12.76 3.67 2.38
N VAL A 26 13.31 3.81 1.17
CA VAL A 26 13.55 2.67 0.28
C VAL A 26 14.49 1.65 0.91
N LEU A 27 15.56 2.09 1.60
CA LEU A 27 16.48 1.21 2.31
C LEU A 27 15.81 0.51 3.49
N ILE A 28 14.99 1.21 4.28
CA ILE A 28 14.20 0.61 5.37
C ILE A 28 13.28 -0.47 4.80
N MET A 29 12.56 -0.18 3.73
CA MET A 29 11.66 -1.15 3.09
C MET A 29 12.44 -2.35 2.54
N ALA A 30 13.57 -2.13 1.90
CA ALA A 30 14.44 -3.21 1.41
C ALA A 30 14.97 -4.08 2.56
N ALA A 31 15.36 -3.47 3.68
CA ALA A 31 15.83 -4.20 4.86
C ALA A 31 14.72 -5.05 5.49
N ILE A 32 13.51 -4.48 5.68
CA ILE A 32 12.35 -5.20 6.19
C ILE A 32 11.98 -6.36 5.27
N SER A 33 11.93 -6.11 3.96
CA SER A 33 11.62 -7.10 2.93
C SER A 33 12.66 -8.23 2.89
N GLY A 34 13.95 -7.87 2.88
CA GLY A 34 15.05 -8.83 2.89
C GLY A 34 15.03 -9.69 4.14
N TRP A 35 14.81 -9.08 5.30
CA TRP A 35 14.66 -9.82 6.56
C TRP A 35 13.45 -10.75 6.54
N SER A 36 12.31 -10.28 6.08
CA SER A 36 11.08 -11.08 5.98
C SER A 36 11.24 -12.25 5.02
N ALA A 37 11.89 -12.06 3.88
CA ALA A 37 12.19 -13.12 2.93
C ALA A 37 13.20 -14.14 3.50
N TYR A 38 14.24 -13.67 4.19
CA TYR A 38 15.26 -14.53 4.83
C TYR A 38 14.67 -15.37 5.97
N SER A 39 13.84 -14.75 6.84
CA SER A 39 13.23 -15.44 7.98
C SER A 39 12.04 -16.35 7.58
N GLY A 40 11.69 -16.42 6.30
CA GLY A 40 10.53 -17.19 5.84
C GLY A 40 9.19 -16.57 6.21
N GLY A 41 9.16 -15.27 6.39
CA GLY A 41 8.02 -14.52 6.90
C GLY A 41 8.13 -14.25 8.40
N LEU A 42 7.05 -13.83 9.02
CA LEU A 42 6.99 -13.68 10.47
C LEU A 42 7.32 -15.02 11.18
N PRO A 43 7.97 -14.99 12.36
CA PRO A 43 8.40 -16.21 13.06
C PRO A 43 7.32 -17.28 13.05
N SER A 44 7.71 -18.54 12.94
CA SER A 44 6.81 -19.70 12.87
C SER A 44 5.76 -19.61 13.99
N VAL A 45 4.57 -19.17 13.64
CA VAL A 45 3.53 -18.81 14.58
C VAL A 45 2.73 -20.06 14.90
N GLY A 46 3.25 -20.85 15.85
CA GLY A 46 2.56 -22.03 16.33
C GLY A 46 1.32 -21.74 17.19
N HIS A 47 1.24 -20.56 17.80
CA HIS A 47 0.21 -20.24 18.78
C HIS A 47 -0.63 -19.02 18.38
N ALA A 48 -1.89 -19.00 18.78
CA ALA A 48 -2.82 -17.89 18.53
C ALA A 48 -2.31 -16.53 19.03
N ARG A 49 -1.59 -16.51 20.17
CA ARG A 49 -0.96 -15.30 20.73
C ARG A 49 0.10 -14.72 19.80
N ASP A 50 0.88 -15.56 19.15
CA ASP A 50 1.98 -15.13 18.27
C ASP A 50 1.44 -14.43 17.02
N ARG A 51 0.29 -14.88 16.45
CA ARG A 51 -0.39 -14.20 15.33
C ARG A 51 -0.85 -12.80 15.71
N ILE A 52 -1.50 -12.65 16.87
CA ILE A 52 -1.93 -11.34 17.35
C ILE A 52 -0.72 -10.42 17.54
N ALA A 53 0.35 -10.93 18.15
CA ALA A 53 1.59 -10.16 18.33
C ALA A 53 2.18 -9.74 16.97
N SER A 54 2.14 -10.62 15.97
CA SER A 54 2.61 -10.33 14.61
C SER A 54 1.76 -9.24 13.94
N TYR A 55 0.42 -9.30 14.06
CA TYR A 55 -0.46 -8.26 13.54
C TYR A 55 -0.21 -6.92 14.22
N VAL A 56 -0.07 -6.90 15.54
CA VAL A 56 0.22 -5.69 16.30
C VAL A 56 1.58 -5.12 15.89
N SER A 57 2.60 -5.96 15.73
CA SER A 57 3.93 -5.52 15.27
C SER A 57 3.89 -4.91 13.89
N ALA A 58 3.13 -5.49 12.95
CA ALA A 58 2.94 -4.95 11.62
C ALA A 58 2.22 -3.58 11.67
N ILE A 59 1.13 -3.47 12.44
CA ILE A 59 0.42 -2.20 12.65
C ILE A 59 1.37 -1.12 13.18
N VAL A 60 2.14 -1.44 14.21
CA VAL A 60 3.10 -0.48 14.79
C VAL A 60 4.15 -0.06 13.76
N MET A 61 4.71 -1.03 13.02
CA MET A 61 5.73 -0.74 12.00
C MET A 61 5.18 0.17 10.91
N GLU A 62 3.99 -0.07 10.41
CA GLU A 62 3.36 0.77 9.38
C GLU A 62 3.14 2.21 9.86
N TRP A 63 2.66 2.39 11.09
CA TRP A 63 2.50 3.71 11.67
C TRP A 63 3.84 4.42 11.95
N LEU A 64 4.91 3.69 12.26
CA LEU A 64 6.26 4.26 12.38
C LEU A 64 6.78 4.76 11.03
N VAL A 65 6.62 3.96 9.97
CA VAL A 65 6.99 4.39 8.61
C VAL A 65 6.15 5.58 8.15
N PHE A 66 4.85 5.57 8.42
CA PHE A 66 3.97 6.71 8.16
C PHE A 66 4.42 7.97 8.92
N GLY A 67 4.75 7.85 10.20
CA GLY A 67 5.29 8.96 11.01
C GLY A 67 6.59 9.51 10.43
N PHE A 68 7.47 8.64 9.94
CA PHE A 68 8.69 9.05 9.28
C PHE A 68 8.40 9.78 7.96
N ILE A 69 7.43 9.33 7.16
CA ILE A 69 6.99 10.05 5.96
C ILE A 69 6.46 11.45 6.32
N TRP A 70 5.62 11.53 7.34
CA TRP A 70 5.12 12.82 7.82
C TRP A 70 6.26 13.77 8.21
N PHE A 71 7.30 13.26 8.88
CA PHE A 71 8.50 14.02 9.19
C PHE A 71 9.19 14.54 7.91
N GLY A 72 9.37 13.71 6.89
CA GLY A 72 9.98 14.11 5.60
C GLY A 72 9.20 15.22 4.88
N LEU A 73 7.85 15.17 4.94
CA LEU A 73 6.99 16.23 4.42
C LEU A 73 7.21 17.56 5.17
N ARG A 74 7.35 17.48 6.51
CA ARG A 74 7.59 18.66 7.35
C ARG A 74 8.92 19.35 7.02
N LEU A 75 9.94 18.60 6.65
CA LEU A 75 11.23 19.17 6.23
C LEU A 75 11.11 20.06 4.96
N ARG A 76 10.05 19.87 4.17
CA ARG A 76 9.74 20.68 2.98
C ARG A 76 8.50 21.56 3.16
N ASN A 77 8.05 21.76 4.41
CA ASN A 77 6.83 22.54 4.73
C ASN A 77 5.57 22.02 4.00
N GLN A 78 5.56 20.72 3.62
CA GLN A 78 4.41 20.10 2.98
C GLN A 78 3.41 19.60 4.03
N ARG A 79 2.13 19.68 3.67
CA ARG A 79 1.05 19.14 4.51
C ARG A 79 0.68 17.72 4.08
N LEU A 80 0.28 16.90 5.03
CA LEU A 80 -0.14 15.50 4.76
C LEU A 80 -1.26 15.42 3.70
N ARG A 81 -2.12 16.44 3.64
CA ARG A 81 -3.21 16.54 2.65
C ARG A 81 -2.71 16.39 1.19
N ILE A 82 -1.46 16.78 0.90
CA ILE A 82 -0.90 16.65 -0.45
C ILE A 82 -0.85 15.18 -0.89
N LEU A 83 -0.69 14.23 0.04
CA LEU A 83 -0.64 12.78 -0.27
C LEU A 83 -2.02 12.22 -0.56
N LEU A 84 -3.04 12.68 0.16
CA LEU A 84 -4.40 12.11 0.10
C LEU A 84 -5.15 12.47 -1.19
N GLY A 85 -4.75 13.58 -1.84
CA GLY A 85 -5.41 14.09 -3.03
C GLY A 85 -6.58 15.01 -2.72
N GLU A 86 -7.54 15.11 -3.64
CA GLU A 86 -8.68 16.03 -3.56
C GLU A 86 -9.51 15.90 -2.27
N ASN A 87 -10.17 16.99 -1.88
CA ASN A 87 -11.01 17.06 -0.70
C ASN A 87 -12.11 15.98 -0.70
N TRP A 88 -12.47 15.53 0.50
CA TRP A 88 -13.64 14.69 0.72
C TRP A 88 -14.88 15.48 0.28
N GLY A 89 -15.36 15.22 -0.92
CA GLY A 89 -16.57 15.86 -1.46
C GLY A 89 -17.83 15.36 -0.75
N GLY A 90 -19.00 15.85 -1.21
CA GLY A 90 -20.28 15.38 -0.72
C GLY A 90 -20.55 13.89 -1.00
N ALA A 91 -21.68 13.38 -0.54
CA ALA A 91 -22.10 11.98 -0.64
C ALA A 91 -21.92 11.36 -2.05
N ARG A 92 -22.19 12.14 -3.10
CA ARG A 92 -21.99 11.69 -4.51
C ARG A 92 -20.53 11.30 -4.79
N GLN A 93 -19.56 12.02 -4.25
CA GLN A 93 -18.15 11.72 -4.46
C GLN A 93 -17.72 10.49 -3.67
N ILE A 94 -18.23 10.30 -2.46
CA ILE A 94 -18.00 9.12 -1.63
C ILE A 94 -18.56 7.88 -2.33
N LEU A 95 -19.81 7.94 -2.83
CA LEU A 95 -20.43 6.83 -3.56
C LEU A 95 -19.66 6.48 -4.85
N ARG A 96 -19.17 7.48 -5.58
CA ARG A 96 -18.33 7.28 -6.75
C ARG A 96 -17.02 6.56 -6.38
N ASP A 97 -16.34 7.01 -5.33
CA ASP A 97 -15.07 6.42 -4.91
C ASP A 97 -15.27 4.98 -4.38
N LEU A 98 -16.39 4.71 -3.72
CA LEU A 98 -16.78 3.35 -3.33
C LEU A 98 -17.06 2.46 -4.55
N GLY A 99 -17.83 2.95 -5.52
CA GLY A 99 -18.11 2.23 -6.76
C GLY A 99 -16.83 1.91 -7.55
N LEU A 100 -15.91 2.88 -7.63
CA LEU A 100 -14.60 2.69 -8.27
C LEU A 100 -13.73 1.67 -7.51
N ALA A 101 -13.75 1.69 -6.18
CA ALA A 101 -13.03 0.72 -5.37
C ALA A 101 -13.54 -0.71 -5.60
N LEU A 102 -14.86 -0.90 -5.65
CA LEU A 102 -15.46 -2.20 -5.92
C LEU A 102 -15.18 -2.68 -7.36
N LEU A 103 -15.30 -1.79 -8.36
CA LEU A 103 -14.94 -2.13 -9.74
C LEU A 103 -13.47 -2.51 -9.86
N PHE A 104 -12.59 -1.72 -9.25
CA PHE A 104 -11.15 -2.00 -9.23
C PHE A 104 -10.86 -3.35 -8.56
N LEU A 105 -11.50 -3.64 -7.43
CA LEU A 105 -11.37 -4.91 -6.72
C LEU A 105 -11.74 -6.10 -7.63
N ILE A 106 -12.85 -6.01 -8.36
CA ILE A 106 -13.29 -7.07 -9.28
C ILE A 106 -12.26 -7.25 -10.41
N VAL A 107 -11.89 -6.16 -11.09
CA VAL A 107 -10.94 -6.22 -12.22
C VAL A 107 -9.57 -6.73 -11.76
N ALA A 108 -9.08 -6.23 -10.62
CA ALA A 108 -7.82 -6.69 -10.06
C ALA A 108 -7.85 -8.18 -9.74
N ASN A 109 -8.90 -8.68 -9.04
CA ASN A 109 -8.99 -10.10 -8.73
C ASN A 109 -9.02 -10.99 -9.97
N ILE A 110 -9.70 -10.58 -11.04
CA ILE A 110 -9.68 -11.31 -12.32
C ILE A 110 -8.25 -11.39 -12.85
N ILE A 111 -7.54 -10.25 -12.95
CA ILE A 111 -6.17 -10.20 -13.47
C ILE A 111 -5.22 -11.02 -12.61
N LEU A 112 -5.27 -10.85 -11.28
CA LEU A 112 -4.37 -11.55 -10.35
C LEU A 112 -4.63 -13.05 -10.34
N THR A 113 -5.89 -13.49 -10.46
CA THR A 113 -6.26 -14.90 -10.58
C THR A 113 -5.70 -15.50 -11.87
N VAL A 114 -5.88 -14.83 -13.01
CA VAL A 114 -5.31 -15.28 -14.29
C VAL A 114 -3.78 -15.38 -14.22
N LEU A 115 -3.11 -14.37 -13.67
CA LEU A 115 -1.66 -14.40 -13.48
C LEU A 115 -1.24 -15.51 -12.52
N GLY A 116 -1.99 -15.74 -11.43
CA GLY A 116 -1.76 -16.83 -10.50
C GLY A 116 -1.78 -18.19 -11.20
N HIS A 117 -2.79 -18.44 -12.03
CA HIS A 117 -2.88 -19.68 -12.82
C HIS A 117 -1.74 -19.82 -13.84
N LEU A 118 -1.44 -18.75 -14.59
CA LEU A 118 -0.36 -18.76 -15.60
C LEU A 118 1.01 -19.01 -14.97
N LEU A 119 1.29 -18.42 -13.82
CA LEU A 119 2.56 -18.57 -13.10
C LEU A 119 2.59 -19.80 -12.20
N LYS A 120 1.47 -20.53 -12.07
CA LYS A 120 1.31 -21.62 -11.09
C LYS A 120 1.78 -21.16 -9.70
N ALA A 121 1.23 -20.02 -9.26
CA ALA A 121 1.59 -19.43 -7.98
C ALA A 121 0.70 -20.02 -6.88
N GLU A 122 1.32 -20.56 -5.84
CA GLU A 122 0.64 -21.18 -4.71
C GLU A 122 0.97 -20.43 -3.41
N PRO A 123 -0.01 -20.22 -2.52
CA PRO A 123 0.24 -19.66 -1.20
C PRO A 123 1.23 -20.52 -0.41
N ASN A 124 2.31 -19.91 0.05
CA ASN A 124 3.30 -20.58 0.88
C ASN A 124 2.88 -20.63 2.37
N ALA A 125 3.72 -21.25 3.22
CA ALA A 125 3.46 -21.35 4.65
C ALA A 125 3.37 -19.97 5.34
N ALA A 126 4.15 -18.98 4.87
CA ALA A 126 4.13 -17.63 5.44
C ALA A 126 2.76 -16.98 5.27
N ILE A 127 2.14 -17.13 4.10
CA ILE A 127 0.77 -16.62 3.86
C ILE A 127 -0.24 -17.35 4.75
N ARG A 128 -0.19 -18.68 4.77
CA ARG A 128 -1.13 -19.47 5.60
C ARG A 128 -1.03 -19.10 7.08
N ASN A 129 0.17 -18.84 7.57
CA ASN A 129 0.42 -18.45 8.95
C ASN A 129 -0.14 -17.05 9.29
N LEU A 130 -0.32 -16.17 8.29
CA LEU A 130 -0.92 -14.84 8.47
C LEU A 130 -2.45 -14.86 8.50
N LEU A 131 -3.10 -15.94 8.09
CA LEU A 131 -4.56 -15.98 8.03
C LEU A 131 -5.19 -16.03 9.43
N PRO A 132 -6.23 -15.22 9.69
CA PRO A 132 -6.85 -15.18 11.00
C PRO A 132 -7.75 -16.41 11.24
N HIS A 133 -7.71 -16.94 12.46
CA HIS A 133 -8.55 -18.04 12.92
C HIS A 133 -9.26 -17.64 14.22
N GLY A 134 -10.59 -17.56 14.16
CA GLY A 134 -11.42 -17.19 15.31
C GLY A 134 -11.61 -15.69 15.54
N PRO A 135 -12.59 -15.31 16.36
CA PRO A 135 -13.09 -13.94 16.46
C PRO A 135 -12.03 -12.91 16.91
N ALA A 136 -11.21 -13.26 17.89
CA ALA A 136 -10.19 -12.35 18.40
C ALA A 136 -9.12 -11.99 17.36
N GLN A 137 -8.65 -13.00 16.60
CA GLN A 137 -7.70 -12.75 15.51
C GLN A 137 -8.32 -11.96 14.38
N ILE A 138 -9.59 -12.24 14.02
CA ILE A 138 -10.31 -11.49 12.99
C ILE A 138 -10.45 -10.01 13.39
N ALA A 139 -10.72 -9.71 14.67
CA ALA A 139 -10.83 -8.33 15.12
C ALA A 139 -9.51 -7.55 15.01
N VAL A 140 -8.38 -8.16 15.41
CA VAL A 140 -7.07 -7.51 15.26
C VAL A 140 -6.64 -7.45 13.80
N TYR A 141 -6.94 -8.50 13.01
CA TYR A 141 -6.69 -8.54 11.57
C TYR A 141 -7.47 -7.47 10.80
N PHE A 142 -8.71 -7.19 11.20
CA PHE A 142 -9.47 -6.06 10.67
C PHE A 142 -8.71 -4.74 10.87
N THR A 143 -8.17 -4.51 12.08
CA THR A 143 -7.37 -3.30 12.36
C THR A 143 -6.09 -3.27 11.51
N LEU A 144 -5.43 -4.40 11.34
CA LEU A 144 -4.26 -4.53 10.47
C LEU A 144 -4.60 -4.14 9.02
N THR A 145 -5.65 -4.73 8.46
CA THR A 145 -6.01 -4.48 7.05
C THR A 145 -6.50 -3.04 6.80
N VAL A 146 -7.17 -2.42 7.78
CA VAL A 146 -7.48 -0.98 7.72
C VAL A 146 -6.19 -0.15 7.75
N THR A 147 -5.24 -0.50 8.63
CA THR A 147 -3.94 0.17 8.72
C THR A 147 -3.15 0.02 7.42
N ALA A 148 -3.04 -1.20 6.89
CA ALA A 148 -2.36 -1.48 5.62
C ALA A 148 -2.99 -0.67 4.46
N GLY A 149 -4.30 -0.74 4.30
CA GLY A 149 -5.00 0.01 3.27
C GLY A 149 -4.77 1.52 3.33
N ILE A 150 -4.56 2.09 4.51
CA ILE A 150 -4.26 3.52 4.68
C ILE A 150 -2.77 3.80 4.53
N CYS A 151 -1.94 3.13 5.32
CA CYS A 151 -0.51 3.43 5.41
C CYS A 151 0.23 3.06 4.13
N GLU A 152 -0.02 1.89 3.57
CA GLU A 152 0.66 1.46 2.33
C GLU A 152 0.25 2.31 1.13
N GLU A 153 -1.02 2.69 0.99
CA GLU A 153 -1.41 3.61 -0.07
C GLU A 153 -0.75 4.99 0.09
N ILE A 154 -0.61 5.49 1.31
CA ILE A 154 0.12 6.74 1.57
C ILE A 154 1.61 6.59 1.27
N ILE A 155 2.24 5.48 1.68
CA ILE A 155 3.67 5.21 1.46
C ILE A 155 3.96 5.10 -0.04
N PHE A 156 3.28 4.20 -0.73
CA PHE A 156 3.62 3.85 -2.11
C PHE A 156 3.04 4.85 -3.12
N ARG A 157 1.75 5.16 -3.05
CA ARG A 157 1.07 6.00 -4.06
C ARG A 157 1.09 7.48 -3.69
N GLY A 158 0.92 7.78 -2.41
CA GLY A 158 0.99 9.14 -1.90
C GLY A 158 2.40 9.71 -1.92
N TYR A 159 3.38 8.98 -1.40
CA TYR A 159 4.73 9.46 -1.20
C TYR A 159 5.71 9.02 -2.30
N LEU A 160 6.01 7.71 -2.42
CA LEU A 160 7.04 7.22 -3.35
C LEU A 160 6.70 7.55 -4.82
N GLN A 161 5.48 7.33 -5.24
CA GLN A 161 5.07 7.64 -6.61
C GLN A 161 5.26 9.13 -6.94
N ARG A 162 4.91 10.03 -6.02
CA ARG A 162 5.11 11.48 -6.22
C ARG A 162 6.59 11.87 -6.22
N GLN A 163 7.40 11.31 -5.32
CA GLN A 163 8.84 11.54 -5.31
C GLN A 163 9.50 11.08 -6.61
N PHE A 164 9.17 9.88 -7.09
CA PHE A 164 9.69 9.38 -8.35
C PHE A 164 9.19 10.17 -9.55
N SER A 165 7.93 10.60 -9.55
CA SER A 165 7.40 11.48 -10.59
C SER A 165 8.17 12.80 -10.64
N ALA A 166 8.51 13.37 -9.49
CA ALA A 166 9.31 14.58 -9.41
C ALA A 166 10.75 14.38 -9.91
N TRP A 167 11.37 13.23 -9.58
CA TRP A 167 12.76 12.95 -9.98
C TRP A 167 12.89 12.59 -11.44
N PHE A 168 12.04 11.69 -11.94
CA PHE A 168 12.14 11.17 -13.30
C PHE A 168 11.31 11.95 -14.32
N LYS A 169 10.51 12.94 -13.87
CA LYS A 169 9.59 13.74 -14.72
C LYS A 169 8.67 12.84 -15.58
N SER A 170 8.35 11.65 -15.08
CA SER A 170 7.52 10.66 -15.76
C SER A 170 6.60 9.97 -14.77
N ALA A 171 5.29 10.12 -14.98
CA ALA A 171 4.27 9.44 -14.20
C ALA A 171 4.32 7.91 -14.39
N THR A 172 4.60 7.46 -15.61
CA THR A 172 4.70 6.02 -15.93
C THR A 172 5.86 5.37 -15.19
N VAL A 173 7.05 6.00 -15.22
CA VAL A 173 8.22 5.51 -14.48
C VAL A 173 7.91 5.46 -12.99
N ALA A 174 7.27 6.49 -12.44
CA ALA A 174 6.92 6.55 -11.03
C ALA A 174 5.94 5.44 -10.62
N VAL A 175 4.90 5.19 -11.42
CA VAL A 175 3.92 4.11 -11.22
C VAL A 175 4.61 2.74 -11.25
N VAL A 176 5.51 2.50 -12.18
CA VAL A 176 6.23 1.22 -12.28
C VAL A 176 7.18 1.03 -11.10
N LEU A 177 8.02 2.04 -10.78
CA LEU A 177 9.00 1.92 -9.72
C LEU A 177 8.35 1.69 -8.35
N GLN A 178 7.30 2.45 -8.00
CA GLN A 178 6.60 2.21 -6.74
C GLN A 178 5.95 0.82 -6.71
N GLY A 179 5.40 0.33 -7.86
CA GLY A 179 4.84 -1.01 -7.96
C GLY A 179 5.89 -2.11 -7.76
N VAL A 180 7.10 -1.93 -8.31
CA VAL A 180 8.23 -2.85 -8.09
C VAL A 180 8.63 -2.88 -6.62
N ILE A 181 8.76 -1.73 -5.96
CA ILE A 181 9.10 -1.66 -4.53
C ILE A 181 7.98 -2.29 -3.69
N PHE A 182 6.72 -2.04 -4.04
CA PHE A 182 5.55 -2.64 -3.39
C PHE A 182 5.57 -4.17 -3.48
N GLY A 183 5.79 -4.73 -4.66
CA GLY A 183 5.93 -6.18 -4.83
C GLY A 183 7.13 -6.73 -4.08
N ALA A 184 8.28 -6.05 -4.14
CA ALA A 184 9.50 -6.46 -3.43
C ALA A 184 9.29 -6.49 -1.91
N SER A 185 8.50 -5.58 -1.32
CA SER A 185 8.18 -5.59 0.11
C SER A 185 7.38 -6.82 0.54
N HIS A 186 6.83 -7.58 -0.41
CA HIS A 186 6.11 -8.84 -0.20
C HIS A 186 6.94 -10.09 -0.54
N GLY A 187 8.28 -9.97 -0.57
CA GLY A 187 9.20 -11.06 -0.93
C GLY A 187 9.04 -12.34 -0.09
N TYR A 188 8.52 -12.26 1.14
CA TYR A 188 8.20 -13.41 1.99
C TYR A 188 7.14 -14.34 1.37
N GLN A 189 6.33 -13.86 0.44
CA GLN A 189 5.33 -14.66 -0.27
C GLN A 189 5.93 -15.52 -1.39
N GLY A 190 7.22 -15.31 -1.70
CA GLY A 190 7.94 -16.01 -2.76
C GLY A 190 7.87 -15.28 -4.11
N PRO A 191 8.76 -15.64 -5.06
CA PRO A 191 9.00 -14.82 -6.26
C PRO A 191 7.82 -14.72 -7.21
N LYS A 192 6.99 -15.76 -7.31
CA LYS A 192 5.82 -15.75 -8.19
C LYS A 192 4.73 -14.81 -7.69
N LEU A 193 4.41 -14.88 -6.40
CA LEU A 193 3.42 -13.98 -5.79
C LEU A 193 3.97 -12.56 -5.69
N MET A 194 5.24 -12.38 -5.39
CA MET A 194 5.91 -11.08 -5.45
C MET A 194 5.70 -10.41 -6.81
N LEU A 195 5.90 -11.13 -7.93
CA LEU A 195 5.66 -10.59 -9.28
C LEU A 195 4.18 -10.21 -9.50
N ILE A 196 3.25 -11.02 -9.03
CA ILE A 196 1.82 -10.72 -9.09
C ILE A 196 1.51 -9.44 -8.30
N ILE A 197 2.13 -9.28 -7.13
CA ILE A 197 1.97 -8.08 -6.29
C ILE A 197 2.61 -6.84 -6.94
N VAL A 198 3.69 -6.99 -7.72
CA VAL A 198 4.22 -5.89 -8.56
C VAL A 198 3.13 -5.39 -9.51
N VAL A 199 2.45 -6.30 -10.24
CA VAL A 199 1.36 -5.94 -11.15
C VAL A 199 0.23 -5.25 -10.39
N TYR A 200 -0.15 -5.79 -9.24
CA TYR A 200 -1.17 -5.18 -8.38
C TYR A 200 -0.75 -3.78 -7.91
N GLY A 201 0.52 -3.61 -7.53
CA GLY A 201 1.11 -2.33 -7.17
C GLY A 201 1.04 -1.29 -8.28
N VAL A 202 1.33 -1.70 -9.51
CA VAL A 202 1.19 -0.85 -10.70
C VAL A 202 -0.26 -0.46 -10.94
N MET A 203 -1.21 -1.39 -10.82
CA MET A 203 -2.64 -1.11 -10.98
C MET A 203 -3.13 -0.07 -9.97
N PHE A 204 -2.75 -0.18 -8.70
CA PHE A 204 -3.05 0.86 -7.69
C PHE A 204 -2.43 2.21 -8.04
N GLY A 205 -1.17 2.20 -8.51
CA GLY A 205 -0.49 3.41 -8.93
C GLY A 205 -1.19 4.10 -10.10
N MET A 206 -1.70 3.34 -11.06
CA MET A 206 -2.52 3.84 -12.17
C MET A 206 -3.86 4.42 -11.67
N LEU A 207 -4.53 3.74 -10.74
CA LEU A 207 -5.77 4.21 -10.14
C LEU A 207 -5.55 5.54 -9.40
N ALA A 208 -4.51 5.64 -8.58
CA ALA A 208 -4.16 6.85 -7.85
C ALA A 208 -3.82 8.01 -8.81
N GLN A 209 -3.04 7.73 -9.87
CA GLN A 209 -2.68 8.70 -10.91
C GLN A 209 -3.90 9.22 -11.66
N TRP A 210 -4.78 8.34 -12.08
CA TRP A 210 -6.01 8.70 -12.80
C TRP A 210 -6.99 9.48 -11.93
N ARG A 211 -7.16 9.05 -10.68
CA ARG A 211 -8.14 9.64 -9.77
C ARG A 211 -7.65 10.90 -9.03
N HIS A 212 -6.35 11.14 -9.03
CA HIS A 212 -5.71 12.15 -8.17
C HIS A 212 -6.16 12.07 -6.70
N SER A 213 -6.46 10.85 -6.24
CA SER A 213 -6.96 10.54 -4.90
C SER A 213 -6.60 9.11 -4.50
N LEU A 214 -6.22 8.90 -3.25
CA LEU A 214 -5.90 7.58 -2.70
C LEU A 214 -7.13 6.82 -2.20
N ARG A 215 -8.28 7.48 -2.01
CA ARG A 215 -9.46 6.88 -1.38
C ARG A 215 -9.95 5.59 -2.03
N PRO A 216 -10.16 5.51 -3.35
CA PRO A 216 -10.59 4.24 -3.96
C PRO A 216 -9.56 3.12 -3.75
N GLY A 217 -8.26 3.45 -3.81
CA GLY A 217 -7.17 2.52 -3.52
C GLY A 217 -7.22 2.03 -2.07
N MET A 218 -7.32 2.92 -1.10
CA MET A 218 -7.41 2.57 0.32
C MET A 218 -8.58 1.63 0.63
N ILE A 219 -9.76 1.92 0.07
CA ILE A 219 -10.96 1.10 0.25
C ILE A 219 -10.75 -0.27 -0.38
N SER A 220 -10.28 -0.32 -1.62
CA SER A 220 -10.06 -1.58 -2.35
C SER A 220 -8.98 -2.44 -1.70
N HIS A 221 -7.89 -1.84 -1.23
CA HIS A 221 -6.80 -2.53 -0.55
C HIS A 221 -7.29 -3.17 0.75
N PHE A 222 -7.93 -2.38 1.61
CA PHE A 222 -8.57 -2.89 2.82
C PHE A 222 -9.49 -4.08 2.53
N LEU A 223 -10.39 -3.95 1.56
CA LEU A 223 -11.37 -5.01 1.21
C LEU A 223 -10.65 -6.26 0.67
N GLN A 224 -9.63 -6.10 -0.18
CA GLN A 224 -8.85 -7.21 -0.71
C GLN A 224 -8.22 -8.02 0.42
N ASP A 225 -7.52 -7.35 1.32
CA ASP A 225 -6.79 -8.02 2.41
C ASP A 225 -7.75 -8.64 3.43
N PHE A 226 -8.77 -7.88 3.83
CA PHE A 226 -9.71 -8.37 4.84
C PHE A 226 -10.53 -9.56 4.34
N ILE A 227 -11.14 -9.44 3.17
CA ILE A 227 -11.94 -10.52 2.58
C ILE A 227 -11.05 -11.72 2.25
N GLY A 228 -9.89 -11.47 1.60
CA GLY A 228 -8.93 -12.50 1.25
C GLY A 228 -8.43 -13.27 2.48
N GLY A 229 -8.07 -12.57 3.54
CA GLY A 229 -7.61 -13.18 4.79
C GLY A 229 -8.69 -13.97 5.53
N VAL A 230 -9.89 -13.40 5.67
CA VAL A 230 -11.00 -14.09 6.38
C VAL A 230 -11.50 -15.31 5.61
N VAL A 231 -11.65 -15.19 4.28
CA VAL A 231 -12.04 -16.31 3.41
C VAL A 231 -10.92 -17.35 3.37
N GLY A 232 -9.66 -16.92 3.13
CA GLY A 232 -8.49 -17.80 3.14
C GLY A 232 -8.34 -18.57 4.45
N GLY A 233 -8.52 -17.90 5.60
CA GLY A 233 -8.47 -18.54 6.93
C GLY A 233 -9.53 -19.63 7.15
N ARG A 234 -10.60 -19.66 6.37
CA ARG A 234 -11.62 -20.72 6.42
C ARG A 234 -11.26 -21.94 5.57
N PHE A 235 -10.63 -21.74 4.43
CA PHE A 235 -10.41 -22.78 3.42
C PHE A 235 -8.97 -23.31 3.36
N MET A 236 -7.98 -22.53 3.82
CA MET A 236 -6.56 -22.92 3.82
C MET A 236 -6.11 -23.38 5.22
N LYS A 237 -6.83 -24.36 5.79
CA LYS A 237 -6.47 -24.96 7.09
C LYS A 237 -5.30 -25.92 6.94
#